data_e8172efd3ab8afd69792c3ebc4d580d2
#
_entry.id   e8172efd3ab8afd69792c3ebc4d580d2
#
_cell.length_a   1.000
_cell.length_b   1.000
_cell.length_c   1.000
_cell.angle_alpha   90.00
_cell.angle_beta   90.00
_cell.angle_gamma   90.00
#
_symmetry.space_group_name_H-M   'P 1'
#
loop_
_entity.id
_entity.type
_entity.pdbx_description
1 polymer ?
#
loop_
_entity_poly.entity_id
_entity_poly.type
_entity_poly.pdbx_seq_one_letter_code
_entity_poly.pdbx_strand_id
1 'polypeptide(L)'
;QGVWHIQSTAGEQFEAEFLVGAVGQLNRPAYPKLKGIENFKGKAFHSARWDHDYELTGKRVAVIGTGASAIQFVPEIAKQVAHLDVYQRSAPYVIPKPDRVYQPLEKKAFRKLPILQSLDRALQYGHH
;
A
#
# COMPACT_ATOMS: atom_id res chain seq x y z
N GLN A 1 22.86 34.77 0.54
CA GLN A 1 22.23 33.56 -0.05
C GLN A 1 22.58 32.41 0.88
N GLY A 2 21.56 31.71 1.43
CA GLY A 2 21.75 30.59 2.37
C GLY A 2 22.11 29.31 1.61
N VAL A 3 23.02 28.53 2.19
CA VAL A 3 23.37 27.20 1.71
C VAL A 3 22.83 26.18 2.72
N TRP A 4 22.29 25.06 2.24
CA TRP A 4 21.87 23.94 3.06
C TRP A 4 23.09 23.09 3.42
N HIS A 5 23.34 22.93 4.73
CA HIS A 5 24.30 21.96 5.22
C HIS A 5 23.56 20.70 5.65
N ILE A 6 23.82 19.60 4.98
CA ILE A 6 23.11 18.33 5.14
C ILE A 6 24.09 17.30 5.68
N GLN A 7 23.69 16.60 6.74
CA GLN A 7 24.46 15.48 7.27
C GLN A 7 23.65 14.18 7.16
N SER A 8 24.23 13.15 6.53
CA SER A 8 23.64 11.84 6.50
C SER A 8 23.78 11.12 7.85
N THR A 9 22.98 10.10 8.09
CA THR A 9 23.11 9.23 9.28
C THR A 9 24.43 8.44 9.30
N ALA A 10 25.10 8.32 8.16
CA ALA A 10 26.44 7.73 8.04
C ALA A 10 27.57 8.74 8.34
N GLY A 11 27.22 10.00 8.63
CA GLY A 11 28.19 11.06 8.95
C GLY A 11 28.72 11.84 7.75
N GLU A 12 28.27 11.53 6.53
CA GLU A 12 28.66 12.27 5.33
C GLU A 12 28.03 13.68 5.37
N GLN A 13 28.77 14.67 4.86
CA GLN A 13 28.33 16.07 4.83
C GLN A 13 28.21 16.53 3.38
N PHE A 14 27.14 17.26 3.11
CA PHE A 14 26.85 17.83 1.79
C PHE A 14 26.47 19.30 1.95
N GLU A 15 26.78 20.09 0.94
CA GLU A 15 26.33 21.48 0.80
C GLU A 15 25.52 21.60 -0.50
N ALA A 16 24.39 22.29 -0.44
CA ALA A 16 23.53 22.50 -1.59
C ALA A 16 22.81 23.86 -1.52
N GLU A 17 22.64 24.52 -2.63
CA GLU A 17 21.82 25.74 -2.73
C GLU A 17 20.33 25.43 -2.60
N PHE A 18 19.90 24.24 -3.09
CA PHE A 18 18.52 23.78 -3.06
C PHE A 18 18.40 22.41 -2.43
N LEU A 19 17.41 22.24 -1.53
CA LEU A 19 17.05 20.94 -0.96
C LEU A 19 15.65 20.56 -1.43
N VAL A 20 15.54 19.46 -2.20
CA VAL A 20 14.27 18.93 -2.70
C VAL A 20 13.90 17.66 -1.94
N GLY A 21 12.82 17.74 -1.16
CA GLY A 21 12.28 16.57 -0.47
C GLY A 21 11.35 15.74 -1.38
N ALA A 22 11.79 14.55 -1.78
CA ALA A 22 11.02 13.62 -2.59
C ALA A 22 10.78 12.28 -1.85
N VAL A 23 10.42 12.35 -0.58
CA VAL A 23 10.31 11.21 0.35
C VAL A 23 9.02 10.40 0.22
N GLY A 24 8.10 10.81 -0.65
CA GLY A 24 6.77 10.21 -0.81
C GLY A 24 5.81 10.52 0.34
N GLN A 25 4.51 10.41 0.05
CA GLN A 25 3.44 10.75 1.00
C GLN A 25 3.15 9.65 2.04
N LEU A 26 3.61 8.42 1.80
CA LEU A 26 3.28 7.25 2.63
C LEU A 26 4.46 6.77 3.51
N ASN A 27 5.52 7.57 3.67
CA ASN A 27 6.71 7.15 4.41
C ASN A 27 6.51 7.10 5.93
N ARG A 28 5.51 7.81 6.45
CA ARG A 28 5.18 7.82 7.89
C ARG A 28 3.78 7.26 8.12
N PRO A 29 3.64 6.17 8.92
CA PRO A 29 2.34 5.66 9.32
C PRO A 29 1.55 6.71 10.10
N ALA A 30 0.26 6.86 9.79
CA ALA A 30 -0.66 7.70 10.55
C ALA A 30 -1.64 6.81 11.32
N TYR A 31 -1.64 6.91 12.63
CA TYR A 31 -2.59 6.20 13.48
C TYR A 31 -3.87 7.01 13.69
N PRO A 32 -5.02 6.37 13.77
CA PRO A 32 -6.28 7.05 14.05
C PRO A 32 -6.26 7.61 15.47
N LYS A 33 -6.80 8.83 15.64
CA LYS A 33 -6.97 9.45 16.95
C LYS A 33 -8.23 8.90 17.62
N LEU A 34 -8.15 7.72 18.18
CA LEU A 34 -9.25 7.06 18.89
C LEU A 34 -9.04 7.21 20.39
N LYS A 35 -10.06 7.72 21.07
CA LYS A 35 -10.03 7.83 22.54
C LYS A 35 -9.97 6.42 23.14
N GLY A 36 -9.00 6.19 24.00
CA GLY A 36 -8.83 4.91 24.71
C GLY A 36 -8.06 3.85 23.93
N ILE A 37 -7.49 4.15 22.77
CA ILE A 37 -6.69 3.19 22.01
C ILE A 37 -5.47 2.69 22.82
N GLU A 38 -4.97 3.52 23.70
CA GLU A 38 -3.87 3.22 24.62
C GLU A 38 -4.23 2.15 25.68
N ASN A 39 -5.52 1.93 25.91
CA ASN A 39 -6.01 0.91 26.84
C ASN A 39 -6.11 -0.49 26.22
N PHE A 40 -5.97 -0.60 24.91
CA PHE A 40 -5.99 -1.89 24.23
C PHE A 40 -4.76 -2.72 24.64
N LYS A 41 -5.03 -3.92 25.15
CA LYS A 41 -3.99 -4.82 25.68
C LYS A 41 -3.51 -5.86 24.67
N GLY A 42 -4.17 -5.95 23.51
CA GLY A 42 -3.76 -6.83 22.44
C GLY A 42 -2.61 -6.25 21.61
N LYS A 43 -2.12 -7.05 20.67
CA LYS A 43 -1.13 -6.60 19.70
C LYS A 43 -1.78 -5.63 18.71
N ALA A 44 -1.16 -4.48 18.49
CA ALA A 44 -1.58 -3.49 17.50
C ALA A 44 -0.39 -3.02 16.66
N PHE A 45 -0.57 -2.93 15.35
CA PHE A 45 0.43 -2.40 14.42
C PHE A 45 -0.24 -1.78 13.20
N HIS A 46 0.49 -0.92 12.52
CA HIS A 46 0.06 -0.31 11.27
C HIS A 46 0.43 -1.20 10.08
N SER A 47 -0.42 -1.27 9.05
CA SER A 47 -0.16 -2.09 7.85
C SER A 47 1.16 -1.79 7.13
N ALA A 48 1.64 -0.54 7.18
CA ALA A 48 2.96 -0.16 6.66
C ALA A 48 4.14 -0.60 7.57
N ARG A 49 3.86 -1.16 8.72
CA ARG A 49 4.81 -1.73 9.69
C ARG A 49 4.27 -3.08 10.15
N TRP A 50 4.03 -3.96 9.16
CA TRP A 50 3.48 -5.28 9.43
C TRP A 50 4.44 -6.09 10.31
N ASP A 51 3.88 -6.68 11.35
CA ASP A 51 4.64 -7.58 12.22
C ASP A 51 4.54 -8.99 11.65
N HIS A 52 5.55 -9.39 10.89
CA HIS A 52 5.59 -10.68 10.21
C HIS A 52 5.79 -11.86 11.16
N ASP A 53 6.29 -11.62 12.35
CA ASP A 53 6.52 -12.64 13.37
C ASP A 53 5.26 -12.91 14.22
N TYR A 54 4.22 -12.09 14.07
CA TYR A 54 2.98 -12.22 14.82
C TYR A 54 1.95 -13.06 14.07
N GLU A 55 1.73 -14.30 14.58
CA GLU A 55 0.76 -15.24 14.02
C GLU A 55 -0.69 -14.78 14.26
N LEU A 56 -1.47 -14.68 13.18
CA LEU A 56 -2.88 -14.27 13.21
C LEU A 56 -3.87 -15.44 13.24
N THR A 57 -3.41 -16.66 12.96
CA THR A 57 -4.27 -17.86 12.88
C THR A 57 -5.06 -18.06 14.16
N GLY A 58 -6.37 -18.21 14.01
CA GLY A 58 -7.30 -18.45 15.12
C GLY A 58 -7.54 -17.25 16.05
N LYS A 59 -7.01 -16.06 15.74
CA LYS A 59 -7.21 -14.87 16.57
C LYS A 59 -8.44 -14.06 16.14
N ARG A 60 -8.93 -13.24 17.04
CA ARG A 60 -9.90 -12.19 16.73
C ARG A 60 -9.13 -10.93 16.32
N VAL A 61 -9.38 -10.44 15.11
CA VAL A 61 -8.67 -9.31 14.52
C VAL A 61 -9.64 -8.19 14.21
N ALA A 62 -9.25 -6.97 14.58
CA ALA A 62 -9.95 -5.74 14.20
C ALA A 62 -9.09 -4.95 13.22
N VAL A 63 -9.65 -4.57 12.08
CA VAL A 63 -9.01 -3.72 11.08
C VAL A 63 -9.71 -2.36 11.07
N ILE A 64 -8.96 -1.29 11.25
CA ILE A 64 -9.47 0.07 11.24
C ILE A 64 -9.06 0.75 9.94
N GLY A 65 -10.04 0.99 9.08
CA GLY A 65 -9.86 1.60 7.77
C GLY A 65 -10.02 0.63 6.60
N THR A 66 -10.46 1.16 5.47
CA THR A 66 -10.74 0.43 4.22
C THR A 66 -9.98 1.03 3.04
N GLY A 67 -8.80 1.57 3.28
CA GLY A 67 -7.94 2.11 2.23
C GLY A 67 -7.28 1.02 1.37
N ALA A 68 -6.50 1.43 0.37
CA ALA A 68 -5.87 0.55 -0.61
C ALA A 68 -5.05 -0.61 0.02
N SER A 69 -4.44 -0.40 1.17
CA SER A 69 -3.73 -1.47 1.89
C SER A 69 -4.72 -2.49 2.45
N ALA A 70 -5.81 -2.05 3.07
CA ALA A 70 -6.81 -2.95 3.66
C ALA A 70 -7.48 -3.83 2.60
N ILE A 71 -7.80 -3.28 1.43
CA ILE A 71 -8.38 -4.04 0.29
C ILE A 71 -7.47 -5.23 -0.10
N GLN A 72 -6.17 -5.10 0.07
CA GLN A 72 -5.21 -6.15 -0.29
C GLN A 72 -5.06 -7.22 0.80
N PHE A 73 -4.88 -6.82 2.06
CA PHE A 73 -4.57 -7.79 3.11
C PHE A 73 -5.82 -8.38 3.79
N VAL A 74 -6.94 -7.66 3.88
CA VAL A 74 -8.17 -8.14 4.55
C VAL A 74 -8.66 -9.47 3.98
N PRO A 75 -8.78 -9.67 2.66
CA PRO A 75 -9.18 -10.96 2.10
C PRO A 75 -8.21 -12.09 2.43
N GLU A 76 -6.93 -11.79 2.59
CA GLU A 76 -5.93 -12.80 2.90
C GLU A 76 -5.97 -13.23 4.37
N ILE A 77 -6.04 -12.28 5.30
CA ILE A 77 -6.13 -12.62 6.71
C ILE A 77 -7.47 -13.25 7.10
N ALA A 78 -8.56 -12.92 6.39
CA ALA A 78 -9.88 -13.51 6.62
C ALA A 78 -9.89 -15.04 6.50
N LYS A 79 -8.94 -15.62 5.75
CA LYS A 79 -8.82 -17.06 5.55
C LYS A 79 -8.27 -17.81 6.78
N GLN A 80 -7.64 -17.12 7.71
CA GLN A 80 -6.88 -17.72 8.81
C GLN A 80 -7.29 -17.27 10.20
N VAL A 81 -7.92 -16.08 10.32
CA VAL A 81 -8.36 -15.57 11.62
C VAL A 81 -9.67 -16.23 12.08
N ALA A 82 -9.89 -16.33 13.38
CA ALA A 82 -11.14 -16.86 13.92
C ALA A 82 -12.30 -15.87 13.76
N HIS A 83 -12.02 -14.60 13.80
CA HIS A 83 -13.01 -13.53 13.63
C HIS A 83 -12.34 -12.26 13.12
N LEU A 84 -13.01 -11.56 12.18
CA LEU A 84 -12.51 -10.34 11.58
C LEU A 84 -13.57 -9.25 11.62
N ASP A 85 -13.28 -8.19 12.36
CA ASP A 85 -14.06 -6.96 12.38
C ASP A 85 -13.38 -5.90 11.51
N VAL A 86 -14.09 -5.33 10.53
CA VAL A 86 -13.58 -4.25 9.68
C VAL A 86 -14.36 -2.97 9.95
N TYR A 87 -13.68 -1.99 10.51
CA TYR A 87 -14.27 -0.70 10.85
C TYR A 87 -13.97 0.33 9.76
N GLN A 88 -15.03 0.89 9.18
CA GLN A 88 -14.90 1.95 8.17
C GLN A 88 -15.68 3.20 8.56
N ARG A 89 -15.12 4.36 8.28
CA ARG A 89 -15.79 5.65 8.48
C ARG A 89 -16.70 5.98 7.31
N SER A 90 -16.25 5.74 6.10
CA SER A 90 -16.99 5.97 4.86
C SER A 90 -16.69 4.85 3.87
N ALA A 91 -17.71 4.40 3.14
CA ALA A 91 -17.56 3.37 2.13
C ALA A 91 -16.67 3.88 0.98
N PRO A 92 -15.65 3.11 0.55
CA PRO A 92 -14.91 3.41 -0.67
C PRO A 92 -15.79 3.12 -1.90
N TYR A 93 -15.58 3.89 -2.95
CA TYR A 93 -16.10 3.49 -4.27
C TYR A 93 -15.30 2.30 -4.78
N VAL A 94 -15.98 1.23 -5.10
CA VAL A 94 -15.37 0.00 -5.64
C VAL A 94 -15.96 -0.25 -7.02
N ILE A 95 -15.10 -0.30 -8.02
CA ILE A 95 -15.44 -0.70 -9.39
C ILE A 95 -14.79 -2.05 -9.71
N PRO A 96 -15.46 -2.92 -10.45
CA PRO A 96 -14.84 -4.16 -10.90
C PRO A 96 -13.56 -3.86 -11.69
N LYS A 97 -12.46 -4.49 -11.32
CA LYS A 97 -11.22 -4.43 -12.09
C LYS A 97 -11.21 -5.61 -13.06
N PRO A 98 -11.25 -5.38 -14.39
CA PRO A 98 -11.13 -6.44 -15.38
C PRO A 98 -9.68 -6.91 -15.45
N ASP A 99 -9.25 -7.66 -14.43
CA ASP A 99 -7.89 -8.17 -14.33
C ASP A 99 -7.82 -9.58 -14.89
N ARG A 100 -6.82 -9.84 -15.76
CA ARG A 100 -6.57 -11.13 -16.34
C ARG A 100 -5.09 -11.42 -16.52
N VAL A 101 -4.73 -12.67 -16.46
CA VAL A 101 -3.36 -13.09 -16.76
C VAL A 101 -3.19 -13.18 -18.29
N TYR A 102 -2.21 -12.46 -18.83
CA TYR A 102 -1.86 -12.57 -20.25
C TYR A 102 -1.36 -13.98 -20.58
N GLN A 103 -1.93 -14.57 -21.64
CA GLN A 103 -1.56 -15.88 -22.10
C GLN A 103 -0.13 -15.88 -22.70
N PRO A 104 0.57 -17.01 -22.70
CA PRO A 104 1.94 -17.10 -23.24
C PRO A 104 2.06 -16.62 -24.70
N LEU A 105 1.04 -16.87 -25.51
CA LEU A 105 1.01 -16.44 -26.90
C LEU A 105 0.89 -14.92 -27.04
N GLU A 106 0.06 -14.28 -26.20
CA GLU A 106 -0.07 -12.80 -26.16
C GLU A 106 1.26 -12.16 -25.76
N LYS A 107 1.91 -12.69 -24.71
CA LYS A 107 3.24 -12.21 -24.27
C LYS A 107 4.28 -12.32 -25.40
N LYS A 108 4.23 -13.40 -26.19
CA LYS A 108 5.11 -13.60 -27.35
C LYS A 108 4.79 -12.61 -28.48
N ALA A 109 3.51 -12.34 -28.73
CA ALA A 109 3.06 -11.36 -29.72
C ALA A 109 3.50 -9.94 -29.34
N PHE A 110 3.30 -9.52 -28.08
CA PHE A 110 3.74 -8.21 -27.58
C PHE A 110 5.26 -8.01 -27.67
N ARG A 111 6.03 -9.09 -27.42
CA ARG A 111 7.50 -9.04 -27.55
C ARG A 111 7.93 -8.86 -29.01
N LYS A 112 7.23 -9.49 -29.98
CA LYS A 112 7.57 -9.41 -31.40
C LYS A 112 7.05 -8.15 -32.08
N LEU A 113 5.90 -7.65 -31.63
CA LEU A 113 5.19 -6.51 -32.22
C LEU A 113 4.78 -5.53 -31.10
N PRO A 114 5.68 -4.62 -30.68
CA PRO A 114 5.41 -3.68 -29.60
C PRO A 114 4.18 -2.79 -29.80
N ILE A 115 3.77 -2.56 -31.05
CA ILE A 115 2.56 -1.81 -31.37
C ILE A 115 1.30 -2.44 -30.79
N LEU A 116 1.23 -3.78 -30.72
CA LEU A 116 0.09 -4.49 -30.13
C LEU A 116 -0.04 -4.17 -28.63
N GLN A 117 1.07 -4.04 -27.94
CA GLN A 117 1.07 -3.64 -26.52
C GLN A 117 0.57 -2.20 -26.34
N SER A 118 0.94 -1.29 -27.26
CA SER A 118 0.48 0.09 -27.22
C SER A 118 -1.03 0.20 -27.51
N LEU A 119 -1.55 -0.61 -28.42
CA LEU A 119 -2.98 -0.69 -28.72
C LEU A 119 -3.77 -1.29 -27.54
N ASP A 120 -3.30 -2.37 -26.94
CA ASP A 120 -3.93 -2.97 -25.76
C ASP A 120 -3.98 -1.96 -24.59
N ARG A 121 -2.89 -1.22 -24.38
CA ARG A 121 -2.85 -0.14 -23.38
C ARG A 121 -3.85 0.97 -23.69
N ALA A 122 -3.95 1.41 -24.93
CA ALA A 122 -4.89 2.46 -25.34
C ALA A 122 -6.35 2.02 -25.13
N LEU A 123 -6.68 0.76 -25.41
CA LEU A 123 -7.99 0.19 -25.14
C LEU A 123 -8.31 0.16 -23.63
N GLN A 124 -7.35 -0.20 -22.78
CA GLN A 124 -7.54 -0.20 -21.33
C GLN A 124 -7.78 1.20 -20.77
N TYR A 125 -7.08 2.22 -21.29
CA TYR A 125 -7.30 3.62 -20.86
C TYR A 125 -8.60 4.23 -21.43
N GLY A 126 -9.10 3.74 -22.54
CA GLY A 126 -10.36 4.23 -23.13
C GLY A 126 -11.63 3.76 -22.43
N HIS A 127 -11.52 2.84 -21.45
CA HIS A 127 -12.62 2.35 -20.62
C HIS A 127 -12.71 3.06 -19.25
N HIS A 128 -11.87 4.06 -19.00
CA HIS A 128 -11.85 4.93 -17.83
C HIS A 128 -12.17 6.38 -18.20
#